data_709cc6514c388d8e01af348b402548ad
#
_entry.id   709cc6514c388d8e01af348b402548ad
#
_cell.length_a   1.000
_cell.length_b   1.000
_cell.length_c   1.000
_cell.angle_alpha   90.00
_cell.angle_beta   90.00
_cell.angle_gamma   90.00
#
_symmetry.space_group_name_H-M   'P 1'
#
loop_
_entity.id
_entity.type
_entity.pdbx_description
1 polymer ?
#
loop_
_entity_poly.entity_id
_entity_poly.type
_entity_poly.pdbx_seq_one_letter_code
_entity_poly.pdbx_strand_id
1 'polypeptide(L)'
;MKALSLLAMILTLPALTAQGIEVKNDKSVICGVPSVSTKPGTINYEQVERSTQEYRTIKSEGVKKGSARYSILISQMNTRIKLSTELVAQDERIDCVVKKGEIRRSEYEVKDLTKKVIECLEDVNVTEVGSG
;
A
#
# COMPACT_ATOMS: atom_id res chain seq x y z
N MET A 1 -38.28 16.97 -47.43
CA MET A 1 -37.91 17.34 -47.01
C MET A 1 -37.15 17.13 -45.99
N LYS A 2 -36.77 17.03 -45.34
CA LYS A 2 -36.13 16.98 -44.39
C LYS A 2 -35.38 15.88 -44.11
N ALA A 3 -34.32 15.71 -44.45
CA ALA A 3 -33.43 14.78 -44.00
C ALA A 3 -33.36 14.83 -42.53
N LEU A 4 -33.98 13.94 -41.97
CA LEU A 4 -33.67 13.65 -40.69
C LEU A 4 -32.30 13.20 -40.65
N SER A 5 -31.50 14.06 -40.33
CA SER A 5 -30.27 13.72 -39.76
C SER A 5 -30.48 12.80 -38.62
N LEU A 6 -30.40 11.57 -38.92
CA LEU A 6 -30.13 10.63 -37.89
C LEU A 6 -28.79 10.98 -37.38
N LEU A 7 -28.82 11.72 -36.35
CA LEU A 7 -27.69 11.77 -35.50
C LEU A 7 -27.49 10.37 -35.03
N ALA A 8 -26.66 9.65 -35.68
CA ALA A 8 -26.08 8.49 -35.12
C ALA A 8 -25.34 8.98 -33.91
N MET A 9 -25.98 8.94 -32.80
CA MET A 9 -25.26 9.01 -31.56
C MET A 9 -24.32 7.86 -31.55
N ILE A 10 -23.16 8.12 -31.99
CA ILE A 10 -22.08 7.21 -31.74
C ILE A 10 -21.87 7.31 -30.23
N LEU A 11 -22.50 6.42 -29.53
CA LEU A 11 -22.08 6.11 -28.22
C LEU A 11 -20.68 5.56 -28.37
N THR A 12 -19.73 6.45 -28.36
CA THR A 12 -18.40 6.04 -28.02
C THR A 12 -18.47 5.68 -26.55
N LEU A 13 -18.74 4.43 -26.33
CA LEU A 13 -18.36 3.85 -25.06
C LEU A 13 -16.92 4.23 -24.84
N PRO A 14 -16.61 4.95 -23.77
CA PRO A 14 -15.22 5.12 -23.45
C PRO A 14 -14.63 3.73 -23.42
N ALA A 15 -13.64 3.53 -24.23
CA ALA A 15 -12.86 2.32 -24.17
C ALA A 15 -12.66 2.02 -22.71
N LEU A 16 -12.96 0.81 -22.31
CA LEU A 16 -12.67 0.35 -20.99
C LEU A 16 -11.20 0.62 -20.76
N THR A 17 -10.91 1.85 -20.34
CA THR A 17 -9.62 2.18 -19.83
C THR A 17 -9.46 1.27 -18.62
N ALA A 18 -8.47 0.41 -18.71
CA ALA A 18 -8.15 -0.47 -17.61
C ALA A 18 -8.01 0.41 -16.36
N GLN A 19 -9.06 0.44 -15.57
CA GLN A 19 -9.01 1.10 -14.29
C GLN A 19 -8.12 0.25 -13.40
N GLY A 20 -7.25 0.90 -12.68
CA GLY A 20 -6.40 0.21 -11.75
C GLY A 20 -4.94 0.14 -12.19
N ILE A 21 -4.18 -0.54 -11.40
CA ILE A 21 -2.76 -0.77 -11.62
C ILE A 21 -2.49 -2.26 -11.69
N GLU A 22 -1.40 -2.62 -12.36
CA GLU A 22 -0.93 -4.00 -12.37
C GLU A 22 0.27 -4.11 -11.43
N VAL A 23 0.23 -5.12 -10.58
CA VAL A 23 1.33 -5.41 -9.64
C VAL A 23 2.02 -6.71 -10.04
N LYS A 24 3.30 -6.80 -9.74
CA LYS A 24 4.09 -8.00 -10.05
C LYS A 24 3.72 -9.19 -9.17
N ASN A 25 3.30 -8.90 -7.95
CA ASN A 25 2.97 -9.92 -6.96
C ASN A 25 1.90 -9.38 -6.01
N ASP A 26 0.83 -10.13 -5.84
CA ASP A 26 -0.27 -9.75 -4.95
C ASP A 26 0.17 -9.58 -3.49
N LYS A 27 1.22 -10.29 -3.10
CA LYS A 27 1.79 -10.18 -1.75
C LYS A 27 2.49 -8.85 -1.50
N SER A 28 2.75 -8.08 -2.55
CA SER A 28 3.38 -6.76 -2.42
C SER A 28 2.37 -5.67 -2.05
N VAL A 29 1.09 -5.97 -2.08
CA VAL A 29 0.04 -5.01 -1.74
C VAL A 29 -0.04 -4.85 -0.22
N ILE A 30 0.10 -3.63 0.25
CA ILE A 30 0.00 -3.32 1.69
C ILE A 30 -1.45 -3.07 2.07
N CYS A 31 -2.16 -2.29 1.27
CA CYS A 31 -3.58 -2.01 1.48
C CYS A 31 -4.23 -1.63 0.15
N GLY A 32 -5.55 -1.77 0.10
CA GLY A 32 -6.34 -1.44 -1.08
C GLY A 32 -6.41 -2.56 -2.11
N VAL A 33 -7.07 -2.28 -3.21
CA VAL A 33 -7.28 -3.23 -4.31
C VAL A 33 -6.66 -2.67 -5.59
N PRO A 34 -5.57 -3.26 -6.09
CA PRO A 34 -4.87 -2.72 -7.26
C PRO A 34 -5.75 -2.59 -8.51
N SER A 35 -6.61 -3.57 -8.76
CA SER A 35 -7.41 -3.62 -9.99
C SER A 35 -8.41 -2.47 -10.13
N VAL A 36 -8.73 -1.78 -9.06
CA VAL A 36 -9.67 -0.64 -9.08
C VAL A 36 -9.01 0.66 -8.59
N SER A 37 -7.71 0.65 -8.39
CA SER A 37 -7.00 1.82 -7.89
C SER A 37 -6.89 2.92 -8.93
N THR A 38 -7.23 4.14 -8.54
CA THR A 38 -7.04 5.36 -9.34
C THR A 38 -6.07 6.33 -8.70
N LYS A 39 -5.71 6.09 -7.45
CA LYS A 39 -4.76 6.91 -6.69
C LYS A 39 -3.77 6.01 -5.96
N PRO A 40 -2.86 5.38 -6.70
CA PRO A 40 -1.90 4.46 -6.10
C PRO A 40 -0.76 5.18 -5.38
N GLY A 41 -0.24 4.52 -4.37
CA GLY A 41 0.96 4.94 -3.67
C GLY A 41 1.90 3.77 -3.46
N THR A 42 3.13 4.09 -3.10
CA THR A 42 4.15 3.10 -2.78
C THR A 42 4.87 3.44 -1.49
N ILE A 43 5.43 2.43 -0.86
CA ILE A 43 6.38 2.60 0.23
C ILE A 43 7.61 1.72 -0.03
N ASN A 44 8.77 2.22 0.36
CA ASN A 44 9.98 1.40 0.40
C ASN A 44 9.90 0.58 1.68
N TYR A 45 9.43 -0.66 1.55
CA TYR A 45 9.10 -1.52 2.69
C TYR A 45 10.32 -1.78 3.58
N GLU A 46 11.48 -2.05 3.01
CA GLU A 46 12.70 -2.28 3.77
C GLU A 46 13.11 -1.05 4.60
N GLN A 47 12.99 0.12 4.02
CA GLN A 47 13.32 1.37 4.72
C GLN A 47 12.35 1.60 5.88
N VAL A 48 11.07 1.33 5.68
CA VAL A 48 10.06 1.43 6.73
C VAL A 48 10.33 0.40 7.83
N GLU A 49 10.64 -0.87 7.46
CA GLU A 49 10.99 -1.90 8.44
C GLU A 49 12.13 -1.45 9.36
N ARG A 50 13.21 -0.94 8.76
CA ARG A 50 14.39 -0.49 9.51
C ARG A 50 14.09 0.66 10.44
N SER A 51 13.01 1.38 10.19
CA SER A 51 12.60 2.52 11.00
C SER A 51 11.68 2.14 12.16
N THR A 52 11.28 0.87 12.25
CA THR A 52 10.39 0.41 13.33
C THR A 52 11.16 0.15 14.62
N GLN A 53 10.48 0.31 15.75
CA GLN A 53 11.05 -0.03 17.05
C GLN A 53 11.31 -1.54 17.17
N GLU A 54 10.48 -2.38 16.54
CA GLU A 54 10.65 -3.82 16.54
C GLU A 54 11.94 -4.22 15.86
N TYR A 55 12.26 -3.60 14.73
CA TYR A 55 13.53 -3.85 14.03
C TYR A 55 14.72 -3.47 14.90
N ARG A 56 14.66 -2.30 15.53
CA ARG A 56 15.71 -1.83 16.43
C ARG A 56 15.91 -2.80 17.61
N THR A 57 14.83 -3.31 18.15
CA THR A 57 14.87 -4.30 19.25
C THR A 57 15.55 -5.60 18.78
N ILE A 58 15.17 -6.12 17.62
CA ILE A 58 15.77 -7.32 17.06
C ILE A 58 17.28 -7.14 16.90
N LYS A 59 17.71 -6.01 16.37
CA LYS A 59 19.13 -5.74 16.15
C LYS A 59 19.91 -5.49 17.43
N SER A 60 19.39 -4.67 18.34
CA SER A 60 20.10 -4.29 19.55
C SER A 60 20.19 -5.44 20.57
N GLU A 61 19.17 -6.29 20.62
CA GLU A 61 19.15 -7.41 21.56
C GLU A 61 19.59 -8.73 20.95
N GLY A 62 19.91 -8.73 19.64
CA GLY A 62 20.37 -9.94 18.96
C GLY A 62 19.33 -11.05 18.95
N VAL A 63 18.06 -10.71 18.78
CA VAL A 63 16.96 -11.68 18.78
C VAL A 63 17.14 -12.65 17.61
N LYS A 64 17.19 -13.94 17.93
CA LYS A 64 17.50 -14.98 16.93
C LYS A 64 16.29 -15.33 16.08
N LYS A 65 16.53 -15.47 14.77
CA LYS A 65 15.53 -16.03 13.86
C LYS A 65 15.11 -17.41 14.35
N GLY A 66 13.82 -17.70 14.26
CA GLY A 66 13.27 -18.97 14.71
C GLY A 66 12.85 -18.99 16.17
N SER A 67 13.22 -17.98 16.97
CA SER A 67 12.73 -17.86 18.34
C SER A 67 11.28 -17.35 18.34
N ALA A 68 10.54 -17.69 19.41
CA ALA A 68 9.19 -17.18 19.60
C ALA A 68 9.16 -15.65 19.65
N ARG A 69 10.14 -15.06 20.31
CA ARG A 69 10.25 -13.60 20.43
C ARG A 69 10.45 -12.93 19.07
N TYR A 70 11.29 -13.52 18.23
CA TYR A 70 11.51 -13.03 16.86
C TYR A 70 10.20 -13.02 16.08
N SER A 71 9.44 -14.11 16.13
CA SER A 71 8.16 -14.21 15.43
C SER A 71 7.16 -13.17 15.91
N ILE A 72 7.11 -12.92 17.22
CA ILE A 72 6.24 -11.89 17.80
C ILE A 72 6.63 -10.51 17.30
N LEU A 73 7.92 -10.18 17.34
CA LEU A 73 8.42 -8.88 16.91
C LEU A 73 8.18 -8.64 15.40
N ILE A 74 8.39 -9.66 14.58
CA ILE A 74 8.11 -9.57 13.13
C ILE A 74 6.62 -9.34 12.89
N SER A 75 5.77 -10.05 13.60
CA SER A 75 4.31 -9.88 13.49
C SER A 75 3.88 -8.47 13.89
N GLN A 76 4.40 -7.97 14.99
CA GLN A 76 4.13 -6.61 15.47
C GLN A 76 4.63 -5.56 14.47
N MET A 77 5.82 -5.77 13.93
CA MET A 77 6.41 -4.89 12.92
C MET A 77 5.51 -4.80 11.68
N ASN A 78 5.10 -5.94 11.15
CA ASN A 78 4.25 -5.99 9.96
C ASN A 78 2.89 -5.32 10.22
N THR A 79 2.32 -5.55 11.39
CA THR A 79 1.05 -4.91 11.80
C THR A 79 1.22 -3.40 11.91
N ARG A 80 2.31 -2.94 12.53
CA ARG A 80 2.60 -1.51 12.66
C ARG A 80 2.72 -0.84 11.30
N ILE A 81 3.46 -1.45 10.39
CA ILE A 81 3.65 -0.94 9.03
C ILE A 81 2.31 -0.85 8.29
N LYS A 82 1.52 -1.92 8.39
CA LYS A 82 0.21 -1.94 7.73
C LYS A 82 -0.71 -0.84 8.25
N LEU A 83 -0.83 -0.72 9.56
CA LEU A 83 -1.70 0.29 10.19
C LEU A 83 -1.22 1.70 9.87
N SER A 84 0.09 1.94 9.96
CA SER A 84 0.67 3.24 9.62
C SER A 84 0.44 3.60 8.16
N THR A 85 0.60 2.62 7.27
CA THR A 85 0.36 2.82 5.84
C THR A 85 -1.11 3.13 5.56
N GLU A 86 -2.02 2.42 6.21
CA GLU A 86 -3.47 2.66 6.06
C GLU A 86 -3.85 4.07 6.52
N LEU A 87 -3.30 4.52 7.65
CA LEU A 87 -3.57 5.86 8.17
C LEU A 87 -3.04 6.95 7.22
N VAL A 88 -1.82 6.79 6.73
CA VAL A 88 -1.22 7.75 5.80
C VAL A 88 -1.98 7.75 4.47
N ALA A 89 -2.34 6.57 3.96
CA ALA A 89 -3.10 6.44 2.73
C ALA A 89 -4.44 7.16 2.84
N GLN A 90 -5.13 6.97 3.96
CA GLN A 90 -6.40 7.63 4.22
C GLN A 90 -6.24 9.16 4.26
N ASP A 91 -5.22 9.64 4.96
CA ASP A 91 -4.93 11.07 5.08
C ASP A 91 -4.57 11.70 3.73
N GLU A 92 -3.80 10.99 2.91
CA GLU A 92 -3.36 11.44 1.59
C GLU A 92 -4.38 11.11 0.48
N ARG A 93 -5.48 10.46 0.81
CA ARG A 93 -6.50 10.02 -0.15
C ARG A 93 -5.94 9.08 -1.21
N ILE A 94 -5.06 8.20 -0.78
CA ILE A 94 -4.50 7.13 -1.61
C ILE A 94 -5.37 5.89 -1.41
N ASP A 95 -5.75 5.23 -2.47
CA ASP A 95 -6.68 4.09 -2.41
C ASP A 95 -6.00 2.72 -2.45
N CYS A 96 -4.72 2.68 -2.78
CA CYS A 96 -3.96 1.44 -2.81
C CYS A 96 -2.49 1.74 -2.57
N VAL A 97 -1.83 0.99 -1.71
CA VAL A 97 -0.39 1.13 -1.47
C VAL A 97 0.30 -0.20 -1.69
N VAL A 98 1.36 -0.16 -2.46
CA VAL A 98 2.13 -1.33 -2.87
C VAL A 98 3.60 -1.10 -2.52
N LYS A 99 4.36 -2.16 -2.31
CA LYS A 99 5.80 -2.05 -2.11
C LYS A 99 6.44 -1.42 -3.34
N LYS A 100 7.36 -0.48 -3.10
CA LYS A 100 8.06 0.22 -4.18
C LYS A 100 8.78 -0.77 -5.09
N GLY A 101 8.66 -0.56 -6.40
CA GLY A 101 9.23 -1.45 -7.40
C GLY A 101 8.34 -2.60 -7.83
N GLU A 102 7.20 -2.78 -7.19
CA GLU A 102 6.29 -3.90 -7.48
C GLU A 102 5.13 -3.52 -8.39
N ILE A 103 5.01 -2.26 -8.79
CA ILE A 103 4.01 -1.86 -9.78
C ILE A 103 4.57 -2.15 -11.17
N ARG A 104 3.88 -3.01 -11.90
CA ARG A 104 4.25 -3.34 -13.28
C ARG A 104 3.77 -2.28 -14.25
N ARG A 105 2.57 -1.76 -14.03
CA ARG A 105 1.94 -0.78 -14.91
C ARG A 105 0.98 0.10 -14.13
N SER A 106 1.05 1.41 -14.39
CA SER A 106 0.10 2.38 -13.87
C SER A 106 -0.08 3.51 -14.87
N GLU A 107 -1.31 3.87 -15.16
CA GLU A 107 -1.64 5.06 -15.94
C GLU A 107 -1.80 6.27 -15.03
N TYR A 108 -1.80 6.05 -13.72
CA TYR A 108 -1.95 7.08 -12.72
C TYR A 108 -0.61 7.43 -12.10
N GLU A 109 -0.47 8.66 -11.64
CA GLU A 109 0.70 9.07 -10.89
C GLU A 109 0.77 8.26 -9.60
N VAL A 110 1.94 7.71 -9.31
CA VAL A 110 2.19 6.91 -8.11
C VAL A 110 2.89 7.76 -7.07
N LYS A 111 2.27 7.92 -5.92
CA LYS A 111 2.83 8.75 -4.85
C LYS A 111 3.67 7.90 -3.90
N ASP A 112 4.86 8.38 -3.60
CA ASP A 112 5.74 7.73 -2.62
C ASP A 112 5.35 8.21 -1.21
N LEU A 113 4.88 7.30 -0.37
CA LEU A 113 4.44 7.60 0.98
C LEU A 113 5.46 7.21 2.05
N THR A 114 6.64 6.75 1.66
CA THR A 114 7.64 6.20 2.57
C THR A 114 7.92 7.10 3.77
N LYS A 115 8.23 8.36 3.50
CA LYS A 115 8.58 9.32 4.55
C LYS A 115 7.43 9.53 5.54
N LYS A 116 6.23 9.70 5.03
CA LYS A 116 5.03 9.92 5.86
C LYS A 116 4.69 8.70 6.69
N VAL A 117 4.86 7.51 6.13
CA VAL A 117 4.63 6.27 6.87
C VAL A 117 5.64 6.14 8.01
N ILE A 118 6.92 6.43 7.74
CA ILE A 118 7.95 6.41 8.78
C ILE A 118 7.60 7.36 9.92
N GLU A 119 7.16 8.56 9.60
CA GLU A 119 6.74 9.55 10.60
C GLU A 119 5.53 9.07 11.42
N CYS A 120 4.68 8.24 10.85
CA CYS A 120 3.47 7.73 11.50
C CYS A 120 3.72 6.50 12.39
N LEU A 121 4.85 5.82 12.23
CA LEU A 121 5.12 4.54 12.92
C LEU A 121 4.98 4.63 14.44
N GLU A 122 5.42 5.73 15.05
CA GLU A 122 5.39 5.89 16.50
C GLU A 122 3.97 6.16 17.05
N ASP A 123 3.05 6.58 16.17
CA ASP A 123 1.69 6.91 16.58
C ASP A 123 0.77 5.68 16.64
N VAL A 124 1.26 4.54 16.18
CA VAL A 124 0.48 3.30 16.10
C VAL A 124 0.81 2.38 17.26
N ASN A 125 -0.20 1.96 18.00
CA ASN A 125 -0.07 1.01 19.08
C ASN A 125 -0.43 -0.40 18.58
N VAL A 126 0.54 -1.31 18.63
CA VAL A 126 0.35 -2.69 18.17
C VAL A 126 0.27 -3.70 19.31
N THR A 127 0.40 -3.25 20.56
CA THR A 127 0.43 -4.13 21.71
C THR A 127 -0.92 -4.82 21.95
N GLU A 128 -2.01 -4.20 21.53
CA GLU A 128 -3.35 -4.74 21.72
C GLU A 128 -3.76 -5.72 20.63
N VAL A 129 -3.06 -5.71 19.50
CA VAL A 129 -3.41 -6.54 18.35
C VAL A 129 -2.79 -7.94 18.43
N GLY A 130 -1.77 -8.11 19.28
CA GLY A 130 -1.06 -9.37 19.43
C GLY A 130 -1.66 -10.31 20.48
N SER A 131 -2.75 -9.95 21.13
CA SER A 131 -3.35 -10.73 22.20
C SER A 131 -4.63 -11.45 21.77
N GLY A 132 -4.68 -11.84 20.52
CA GLY A 132 -5.83 -12.59 20.03
C GLY A 132 -5.49 -14.03 19.75
#